data_7bd04e01dfef7f627bb4b0605bdd7582
#
_entry.id   7bd04e01dfef7f627bb4b0605bdd7582
#
_cell.length_a   1.000
_cell.length_b   1.000
_cell.length_c   1.000
_cell.angle_alpha   90.00
_cell.angle_beta   90.00
_cell.angle_gamma   90.00
#
_symmetry.space_group_name_H-M   'P 1'
#
loop_
_entity.id
_entity.type
_entity.pdbx_description
1 polymer ?
#
loop_
_entity_poly.entity_id
_entity_poly.type
_entity_poly.pdbx_seq_one_letter_code
_entity_poly.pdbx_strand_id
1 'polypeptide(L)'
;AYNLLICPMSYNSLRTSKNINKTKFIRLMKTFRLLIVALLLAASASAQRYERRAMRGEYSPTVYLISVQEVDTIYNYGPYAMQQAAALNRMAMDNATQDYIETHRPGFQQVEKPQFVFATKNNRFSFSLGGFVSLRAGYDFDGIVDNIDFVTYDIPVHGNYDTRQKLMMDASTSRLFMKAITNTRALGRVVVFMDADFRGGAEGSYTPRLRSAYVSFLGFTLGRDVTTFCDLSAAPTTIDFQGPNAYNFNFATMIRYEYAFADNHLKFGVAAEMPSVSGTYNDNFATLKQRVPDFPAYFQYAWGANRDSHIRASGVVRNMYLHNLRTGNNTSLLGWGVQFSGTIKVAQPLRLFMNGVYGKGVTPYIQDLTGSGLDFTPNPENADQIQTMPMWGWQAAAQINLTPRLFISGGYSTVRVQRSHGFYSDDQYKQGQYIFGNIFYSITPRCKVAAEYLYGSRKD
;
A
#
# COMPACT_ATOMS: atom_id res chain seq x y z
N ALA A 1 -33.57 24.12 59.85
CA ALA A 1 -34.67 23.38 59.32
C ALA A 1 -34.75 23.67 57.79
N TYR A 2 -34.17 22.88 56.95
CA TYR A 2 -34.49 22.80 55.52
C TYR A 2 -34.51 21.31 55.10
N ASN A 3 -35.71 20.82 54.80
CA ASN A 3 -35.93 19.50 54.22
C ASN A 3 -35.48 19.45 52.75
N LEU A 4 -34.52 18.59 52.43
CA LEU A 4 -34.18 18.23 51.05
C LEU A 4 -35.00 16.98 50.69
N LEU A 5 -35.99 17.13 49.81
CA LEU A 5 -36.72 16.04 49.19
C LEU A 5 -35.82 15.39 48.15
N ILE A 6 -35.35 14.17 48.43
CA ILE A 6 -34.68 13.31 47.43
C ILE A 6 -35.78 12.54 46.71
N CYS A 7 -35.94 12.85 45.42
CA CYS A 7 -36.82 12.09 44.51
C CYS A 7 -36.05 10.87 43.99
N PRO A 8 -36.54 9.63 44.10
CA PRO A 8 -35.84 8.48 43.58
C PRO A 8 -36.07 8.42 42.05
N MET A 9 -35.02 8.69 41.26
CA MET A 9 -35.03 8.40 39.84
C MET A 9 -35.12 6.89 39.63
N SER A 10 -36.18 6.47 38.98
CA SER A 10 -36.49 5.07 38.74
C SER A 10 -35.46 4.43 37.79
N TYR A 11 -34.94 3.31 38.25
CA TYR A 11 -33.97 2.42 37.56
C TYR A 11 -34.51 1.82 36.24
N ASN A 12 -35.74 2.12 35.84
CA ASN A 12 -36.38 1.59 34.66
C ASN A 12 -36.15 2.38 33.35
N SER A 13 -35.67 3.63 33.40
CA SER A 13 -35.46 4.43 32.21
C SER A 13 -34.17 4.06 31.45
N LEU A 14 -33.16 3.53 32.14
CA LEU A 14 -31.92 3.09 31.54
C LEU A 14 -31.97 1.74 30.83
N ARG A 15 -32.94 0.88 31.20
CA ARG A 15 -33.18 -0.41 30.52
C ARG A 15 -33.92 -0.26 29.18
N THR A 16 -34.81 0.71 29.07
CA THR A 16 -35.54 0.97 27.82
C THR A 16 -34.69 1.62 26.74
N SER A 17 -33.76 2.51 27.10
CA SER A 17 -32.84 3.14 26.15
C SER A 17 -31.85 2.11 25.54
N LYS A 18 -31.29 1.20 26.35
CA LYS A 18 -30.40 0.14 25.84
C LYS A 18 -31.12 -0.86 24.94
N ASN A 19 -32.39 -1.16 25.18
CA ASN A 19 -33.15 -2.08 24.33
C ASN A 19 -33.57 -1.44 23.00
N ILE A 20 -33.86 -0.14 22.97
CA ILE A 20 -34.22 0.59 21.75
C ILE A 20 -33.02 0.66 20.80
N ASN A 21 -31.79 0.90 21.30
CA ASN A 21 -30.57 0.91 20.50
C ASN A 21 -30.23 -0.50 19.96
N LYS A 22 -30.41 -1.54 20.77
CA LYS A 22 -30.17 -2.93 20.35
C LYS A 22 -31.16 -3.38 19.26
N THR A 23 -32.40 -2.97 19.33
CA THR A 23 -33.42 -3.28 18.31
C THR A 23 -33.21 -2.50 17.04
N LYS A 24 -32.80 -1.23 17.10
CA LYS A 24 -32.39 -0.41 15.93
C LYS A 24 -31.15 -1.00 15.24
N PHE A 25 -30.14 -1.41 16.02
CA PHE A 25 -28.93 -2.04 15.51
C PHE A 25 -29.23 -3.38 14.81
N ILE A 26 -30.08 -4.22 15.38
CA ILE A 26 -30.50 -5.50 14.79
C ILE A 26 -31.28 -5.26 13.49
N ARG A 27 -32.15 -4.25 13.44
CA ARG A 27 -32.87 -3.87 12.22
C ARG A 27 -31.89 -3.37 11.14
N LEU A 28 -30.94 -2.52 11.50
CA LEU A 28 -29.91 -2.02 10.57
C LEU A 28 -29.08 -3.18 9.99
N MET A 29 -28.65 -4.11 10.84
CA MET A 29 -27.93 -5.32 10.39
C MET A 29 -28.77 -6.21 9.47
N LYS A 30 -30.07 -6.36 9.74
CA LYS A 30 -30.97 -7.12 8.85
C LYS A 30 -31.13 -6.42 7.49
N THR A 31 -31.30 -5.10 7.48
CA THR A 31 -31.41 -4.31 6.24
C THR A 31 -30.11 -4.37 5.44
N PHE A 32 -28.97 -4.29 6.12
CA PHE A 32 -27.64 -4.40 5.48
C PHE A 32 -27.40 -5.79 4.88
N ARG A 33 -27.82 -6.87 5.58
CA ARG A 33 -27.77 -8.24 5.04
C ARG A 33 -28.66 -8.41 3.80
N LEU A 34 -29.86 -7.84 3.81
CA LEU A 34 -30.77 -7.86 2.65
C LEU A 34 -30.20 -7.06 1.48
N LEU A 35 -29.53 -5.94 1.73
CA LEU A 35 -28.87 -5.14 0.69
C LEU A 35 -27.71 -5.88 0.05
N ILE A 36 -26.89 -6.58 0.84
CA ILE A 36 -25.79 -7.41 0.34
C ILE A 36 -26.34 -8.57 -0.50
N VAL A 37 -27.41 -9.26 -0.03
CA VAL A 37 -28.03 -10.34 -0.79
C VAL A 37 -28.65 -9.82 -2.10
N ALA A 38 -29.30 -8.66 -2.08
CA ALA A 38 -29.86 -8.04 -3.27
C ALA A 38 -28.75 -7.61 -4.28
N LEU A 39 -27.62 -7.08 -3.79
CA LEU A 39 -26.45 -6.76 -4.62
C LEU A 39 -25.82 -8.02 -5.23
N LEU A 40 -25.70 -9.10 -4.46
CA LEU A 40 -25.18 -10.38 -4.94
C LEU A 40 -26.11 -11.01 -5.98
N LEU A 41 -27.43 -10.92 -5.80
CA LEU A 41 -28.43 -11.41 -6.77
C LEU A 41 -28.45 -10.55 -8.04
N ALA A 42 -28.32 -9.22 -7.94
CA ALA A 42 -28.22 -8.33 -9.08
C ALA A 42 -26.89 -8.55 -9.87
N ALA A 43 -25.78 -8.80 -9.17
CA ALA A 43 -24.50 -9.13 -9.76
C ALA A 43 -24.54 -10.48 -10.52
N SER A 44 -25.19 -11.50 -9.93
CA SER A 44 -25.32 -12.81 -10.58
C SER A 44 -26.20 -12.75 -11.85
N ALA A 45 -27.29 -11.98 -11.83
CA ALA A 45 -28.16 -11.79 -12.99
C ALA A 45 -27.45 -11.00 -14.12
N SER A 46 -26.60 -10.04 -13.76
CA SER A 46 -25.79 -9.28 -14.72
C SER A 46 -24.66 -10.12 -15.30
N ALA A 47 -24.04 -10.98 -14.49
CA ALA A 47 -22.98 -11.90 -14.93
C ALA A 47 -23.49 -12.91 -15.96
N GLN A 48 -24.69 -13.49 -15.76
CA GLN A 48 -25.29 -14.41 -16.73
C GLN A 48 -25.62 -13.74 -18.09
N ARG A 49 -26.05 -12.48 -18.07
CA ARG A 49 -26.26 -11.73 -19.34
C ARG A 49 -24.97 -11.39 -20.06
N TYR A 50 -23.88 -11.17 -19.30
CA TYR A 50 -22.58 -10.82 -19.87
C TYR A 50 -21.85 -12.05 -20.42
N GLU A 51 -21.95 -13.22 -19.78
CA GLU A 51 -21.39 -14.46 -20.33
C GLU A 51 -22.00 -14.83 -21.69
N ARG A 52 -23.31 -14.63 -21.88
CA ARG A 52 -23.95 -14.86 -23.18
C ARG A 52 -23.49 -13.88 -24.28
N ARG A 53 -23.01 -12.69 -23.93
CA ARG A 53 -22.40 -11.73 -24.87
C ARG A 53 -20.90 -11.94 -25.07
N ALA A 54 -20.18 -12.37 -24.02
CA ALA A 54 -18.74 -12.62 -24.09
C ALA A 54 -18.38 -13.85 -24.96
N MET A 55 -19.29 -14.82 -25.12
CA MET A 55 -19.12 -15.94 -26.04
C MET A 55 -19.23 -15.54 -27.52
N ARG A 56 -19.54 -14.29 -27.87
CA ARG A 56 -19.61 -13.79 -29.25
C ARG A 56 -18.54 -12.79 -29.66
N GLY A 57 -17.56 -12.49 -28.81
CA GLY A 57 -16.42 -11.65 -29.16
C GLY A 57 -15.35 -11.78 -28.10
N GLU A 58 -14.19 -12.27 -28.47
CA GLU A 58 -12.99 -12.20 -27.67
C GLU A 58 -12.69 -10.72 -27.40
N TYR A 59 -13.08 -10.22 -26.21
CA TYR A 59 -12.52 -8.98 -25.68
C TYR A 59 -11.13 -9.29 -25.13
N SER A 60 -10.19 -9.51 -26.03
CA SER A 60 -8.77 -9.32 -25.71
C SER A 60 -8.60 -7.87 -25.25
N PRO A 61 -7.89 -7.60 -24.14
CA PRO A 61 -7.53 -6.24 -23.81
C PRO A 61 -6.74 -5.68 -24.98
N THR A 62 -7.36 -4.76 -25.72
CA THR A 62 -6.74 -4.18 -26.92
C THR A 62 -5.61 -3.29 -26.44
N VAL A 63 -4.41 -3.84 -26.41
CA VAL A 63 -3.18 -3.06 -26.33
C VAL A 63 -2.98 -2.51 -27.73
N TYR A 64 -3.20 -1.19 -27.90
CA TYR A 64 -2.90 -0.54 -29.16
C TYR A 64 -1.39 -0.42 -29.30
N LEU A 65 -0.79 -1.22 -30.17
CA LEU A 65 0.58 -1.05 -30.58
C LEU A 65 0.60 0.01 -31.69
N ILE A 66 1.05 1.21 -31.38
CA ILE A 66 1.44 2.19 -32.39
C ILE A 66 2.93 1.97 -32.62
N SER A 67 3.28 1.34 -33.72
CA SER A 67 4.68 1.24 -34.18
C SER A 67 5.08 2.62 -34.68
N VAL A 68 6.05 3.25 -34.01
CA VAL A 68 6.75 4.40 -34.58
C VAL A 68 7.72 3.84 -35.62
N GLN A 69 7.26 3.75 -36.87
CA GLN A 69 8.17 3.46 -37.98
C GLN A 69 8.86 4.76 -38.38
N GLU A 70 10.19 4.72 -38.53
CA GLU A 70 10.82 5.57 -39.56
C GLU A 70 10.07 5.31 -40.87
N VAL A 71 9.61 6.38 -41.51
CA VAL A 71 8.83 6.33 -42.75
C VAL A 71 9.73 5.79 -43.84
N ASP A 72 9.80 4.46 -43.94
CA ASP A 72 10.24 3.86 -45.18
C ASP A 72 9.11 4.04 -46.19
N THR A 73 9.45 4.59 -47.32
CA THR A 73 8.59 4.86 -48.46
C THR A 73 7.59 3.73 -48.69
N ILE A 74 6.31 4.07 -48.72
CA ILE A 74 5.21 3.12 -48.96
C ILE A 74 5.38 2.52 -50.36
N TYR A 75 5.98 1.36 -50.46
CA TYR A 75 5.90 0.55 -51.64
C TYR A 75 4.59 -0.27 -51.58
N ASN A 76 3.89 -0.38 -52.68
CA ASN A 76 2.69 -1.20 -52.86
C ASN A 76 2.97 -2.67 -52.50
N TYR A 77 2.71 -3.05 -51.29
CA TYR A 77 2.86 -4.43 -50.84
C TYR A 77 1.65 -5.24 -51.26
N GLY A 78 1.88 -6.33 -52.02
CA GLY A 78 0.86 -7.34 -52.30
C GLY A 78 0.34 -8.04 -51.02
N PRO A 79 -0.74 -8.83 -51.10
CA PRO A 79 -1.37 -9.49 -49.94
C PRO A 79 -0.42 -10.30 -49.05
N TYR A 80 0.62 -10.88 -49.64
CA TYR A 80 1.64 -11.65 -48.93
C TYR A 80 2.52 -10.76 -47.99
N ALA A 81 2.88 -9.58 -48.48
CA ALA A 81 3.67 -8.62 -47.68
C ALA A 81 2.84 -8.04 -46.54
N MET A 82 1.54 -7.83 -46.71
CA MET A 82 0.63 -7.47 -45.63
C MET A 82 0.52 -8.54 -44.54
N GLN A 83 0.50 -9.82 -44.91
CA GLN A 83 0.49 -10.92 -43.95
C GLN A 83 1.81 -11.02 -43.18
N GLN A 84 2.94 -10.83 -43.83
CA GLN A 84 4.25 -10.79 -43.16
C GLN A 84 4.38 -9.58 -42.23
N ALA A 85 3.93 -8.41 -42.64
CA ALA A 85 3.92 -7.20 -41.79
C ALA A 85 3.01 -7.42 -40.59
N ALA A 86 1.85 -8.03 -40.73
CA ALA A 86 0.94 -8.36 -39.64
C ALA A 86 1.54 -9.38 -38.66
N ALA A 87 2.26 -10.38 -39.16
CA ALA A 87 2.96 -11.37 -38.35
C ALA A 87 4.11 -10.74 -37.53
N LEU A 88 4.92 -9.89 -38.17
CA LEU A 88 6.01 -9.13 -37.50
C LEU A 88 5.47 -8.17 -36.44
N ASN A 89 4.36 -7.51 -36.71
CA ASN A 89 3.70 -6.63 -35.74
C ASN A 89 3.18 -7.42 -34.53
N ARG A 90 2.61 -8.62 -34.73
CA ARG A 90 2.21 -9.51 -33.62
C ARG A 90 3.40 -9.93 -32.78
N MET A 91 4.50 -10.38 -33.41
CA MET A 91 5.71 -10.77 -32.69
C MET A 91 6.28 -9.59 -31.87
N ALA A 92 6.29 -8.38 -32.43
CA ALA A 92 6.74 -7.20 -31.71
C ALA A 92 5.82 -6.85 -30.52
N MET A 93 4.50 -7.05 -30.69
CA MET A 93 3.52 -6.90 -29.61
C MET A 93 3.74 -7.90 -28.48
N ASP A 94 3.88 -9.17 -28.83
CA ASP A 94 4.05 -10.26 -27.86
C ASP A 94 5.34 -10.04 -27.08
N ASN A 95 6.43 -9.69 -27.74
CA ASN A 95 7.70 -9.38 -27.10
C ASN A 95 7.62 -8.14 -26.18
N ALA A 96 7.00 -7.05 -26.63
CA ALA A 96 6.85 -5.84 -25.80
C ALA A 96 5.94 -6.11 -24.57
N THR A 97 4.92 -6.93 -24.74
CA THR A 97 4.05 -7.37 -23.64
C THR A 97 4.81 -8.26 -22.66
N GLN A 98 5.62 -9.19 -23.16
CA GLN A 98 6.46 -10.06 -22.35
C GLN A 98 7.49 -9.24 -21.56
N ASP A 99 8.19 -8.31 -22.22
CA ASP A 99 9.13 -7.40 -21.56
C ASP A 99 8.46 -6.56 -20.46
N TYR A 100 7.22 -6.11 -20.69
CA TYR A 100 6.47 -5.40 -19.67
C TYR A 100 6.14 -6.29 -18.48
N ILE A 101 5.66 -7.51 -18.70
CA ILE A 101 5.32 -8.48 -17.65
C ILE A 101 6.54 -8.85 -16.80
N GLU A 102 7.66 -9.16 -17.45
CA GLU A 102 8.90 -9.56 -16.78
C GLU A 102 9.53 -8.44 -15.93
N THR A 103 9.32 -7.21 -16.33
CA THR A 103 9.81 -6.02 -15.60
C THR A 103 8.78 -5.42 -14.67
N HIS A 104 7.56 -5.98 -14.60
CA HIS A 104 6.50 -5.50 -13.71
C HIS A 104 6.73 -6.00 -12.29
N ARG A 105 6.49 -5.11 -11.32
CA ARG A 105 6.51 -5.43 -9.89
C ARG A 105 5.06 -5.45 -9.38
N PRO A 106 4.44 -6.62 -9.23
CA PRO A 106 3.09 -6.71 -8.69
C PRO A 106 3.10 -6.49 -7.19
N GLY A 107 1.96 -6.09 -6.64
CA GLY A 107 1.78 -5.97 -5.18
C GLY A 107 0.92 -4.79 -4.77
N PHE A 108 0.96 -4.49 -3.49
CA PHE A 108 0.15 -3.45 -2.86
C PHE A 108 0.38 -2.09 -3.53
N GLN A 109 -0.70 -1.47 -3.97
CA GLN A 109 -0.70 -0.18 -4.66
C GLN A 109 0.21 -0.10 -5.92
N GLN A 110 0.57 -1.21 -6.52
CA GLN A 110 1.31 -1.16 -7.78
C GLN A 110 0.37 -1.00 -8.97
N VAL A 111 0.87 -0.32 -10.01
CA VAL A 111 0.11 -0.16 -11.27
C VAL A 111 -0.02 -1.51 -11.96
N GLU A 112 -1.13 -1.72 -12.64
CA GLU A 112 -1.38 -2.98 -13.36
C GLU A 112 -0.81 -2.92 -14.80
N LYS A 113 -1.68 -2.93 -15.80
CA LYS A 113 -1.30 -2.97 -17.21
C LYS A 113 -1.38 -1.58 -17.85
N PRO A 114 -0.51 -1.26 -18.80
CA PRO A 114 -0.62 0.00 -19.55
C PRO A 114 -1.83 -0.01 -20.48
N GLN A 115 -2.31 1.18 -20.84
CA GLN A 115 -3.32 1.35 -21.87
C GLN A 115 -2.70 1.40 -23.26
N PHE A 116 -1.50 1.96 -23.37
CA PHE A 116 -0.79 2.11 -24.64
C PHE A 116 0.62 1.54 -24.53
N VAL A 117 1.07 0.84 -25.55
CA VAL A 117 2.44 0.36 -25.70
C VAL A 117 2.91 0.72 -27.10
N PHE A 118 4.02 1.43 -27.18
CA PHE A 118 4.71 1.77 -28.42
C PHE A 118 6.00 0.96 -28.46
N ALA A 119 6.26 0.23 -29.53
CA ALA A 119 7.49 -0.55 -29.66
C ALA A 119 8.12 -0.33 -31.04
N THR A 120 9.44 -0.34 -31.09
CA THR A 120 10.18 -0.32 -32.35
C THR A 120 10.13 -1.70 -33.03
N LYS A 121 10.20 -1.73 -34.37
CA LYS A 121 10.12 -2.94 -35.19
C LYS A 121 11.12 -4.04 -34.78
N ASN A 122 12.30 -3.65 -34.28
CA ASN A 122 13.35 -4.56 -33.84
C ASN A 122 13.28 -4.87 -32.33
N ASN A 123 12.24 -4.46 -31.65
CA ASN A 123 12.01 -4.60 -30.20
C ASN A 123 13.19 -4.10 -29.31
N ARG A 124 13.99 -3.18 -29.81
CA ARG A 124 15.08 -2.59 -29.02
C ARG A 124 14.60 -1.56 -28.03
N PHE A 125 13.45 -0.92 -28.31
CA PHE A 125 12.82 0.09 -27.46
C PHE A 125 11.32 -0.13 -27.43
N SER A 126 10.75 -0.07 -26.23
CA SER A 126 9.31 0.04 -26.02
C SER A 126 9.02 1.13 -25.00
N PHE A 127 7.90 1.82 -25.21
CA PHE A 127 7.39 2.83 -24.31
C PHE A 127 5.93 2.52 -23.98
N SER A 128 5.59 2.53 -22.70
CA SER A 128 4.25 2.22 -22.21
C SER A 128 3.71 3.40 -21.44
N LEU A 129 2.46 3.73 -21.66
CA LEU A 129 1.72 4.76 -20.93
C LEU A 129 0.45 4.14 -20.36
N GLY A 130 0.17 4.45 -19.09
CA GLY A 130 -1.00 3.94 -18.42
C GLY A 130 -1.48 4.83 -17.28
N GLY A 131 -2.61 4.47 -16.73
CA GLY A 131 -3.21 5.17 -15.61
C GLY A 131 -4.61 4.65 -15.34
N PHE A 132 -5.22 5.19 -14.31
CA PHE A 132 -6.61 4.92 -13.97
C PHE A 132 -7.20 6.11 -13.20
N VAL A 133 -8.51 6.24 -13.29
CA VAL A 133 -9.29 7.15 -12.43
C VAL A 133 -9.85 6.33 -11.27
N SER A 134 -9.69 6.83 -10.06
CA SER A 134 -10.21 6.24 -8.84
C SER A 134 -11.11 7.23 -8.12
N LEU A 135 -12.31 6.81 -7.79
CA LEU A 135 -13.21 7.54 -6.90
C LEU A 135 -13.42 6.69 -5.66
N ARG A 136 -13.12 7.24 -4.51
CA ARG A 136 -13.42 6.64 -3.20
C ARG A 136 -14.50 7.47 -2.51
N ALA A 137 -15.44 6.81 -1.87
CA ALA A 137 -16.43 7.42 -1.00
C ALA A 137 -16.43 6.65 0.32
N GLY A 138 -16.38 7.35 1.43
CA GLY A 138 -16.38 6.79 2.77
C GLY A 138 -17.38 7.48 3.67
N TYR A 139 -17.87 6.76 4.64
CA TYR A 139 -18.69 7.32 5.70
C TYR A 139 -18.19 6.82 7.05
N ASP A 140 -17.66 7.73 7.85
CA ASP A 140 -17.22 7.45 9.20
C ASP A 140 -18.40 7.57 10.17
N PHE A 141 -18.55 6.57 11.02
CA PHE A 141 -19.63 6.52 11.99
C PHE A 141 -19.23 7.14 13.34
N ASP A 142 -17.94 6.97 13.73
CA ASP A 142 -17.41 7.45 15.01
C ASP A 142 -15.86 7.40 14.95
N GLY A 143 -15.18 8.21 15.76
CA GLY A 143 -13.71 8.23 15.85
C GLY A 143 -13.03 8.79 14.59
N ILE A 144 -13.58 9.86 14.03
CA ILE A 144 -13.20 10.39 12.72
C ILE A 144 -11.73 10.82 12.70
N VAL A 145 -11.01 10.27 11.73
CA VAL A 145 -9.70 10.72 11.30
C VAL A 145 -9.87 11.85 10.29
N ASP A 146 -9.06 12.90 10.41
CA ASP A 146 -9.19 14.11 9.59
C ASP A 146 -8.76 13.96 8.13
N ASN A 147 -8.41 12.77 7.70
CA ASN A 147 -8.03 12.49 6.32
C ASN A 147 -8.79 11.29 5.76
N ILE A 148 -8.67 11.07 4.44
CA ILE A 148 -9.37 9.97 3.75
C ILE A 148 -8.69 8.61 3.99
N ASP A 149 -7.47 8.57 4.50
CA ASP A 149 -6.76 7.34 4.85
C ASP A 149 -7.11 6.94 6.28
N PHE A 150 -7.36 5.66 6.49
CA PHE A 150 -7.74 5.15 7.81
C PHE A 150 -6.49 4.87 8.66
N VAL A 151 -5.90 5.94 9.21
CA VAL A 151 -4.70 5.90 10.06
C VAL A 151 -5.11 5.72 11.51
N THR A 152 -4.81 4.55 12.12
CA THR A 152 -5.24 4.27 13.49
C THR A 152 -4.51 5.12 14.54
N TYR A 153 -3.32 5.62 14.20
CA TYR A 153 -2.57 6.59 15.02
C TYR A 153 -3.33 7.91 15.20
N ASP A 154 -4.08 8.35 14.20
CA ASP A 154 -4.78 9.64 14.20
C ASP A 154 -6.19 9.57 14.82
N ILE A 155 -6.67 8.38 15.21
CA ILE A 155 -7.97 8.23 15.87
C ILE A 155 -7.96 9.04 17.17
N PRO A 156 -8.90 9.96 17.39
CA PRO A 156 -8.96 10.78 18.58
C PRO A 156 -9.29 9.93 19.82
N VAL A 157 -8.47 10.06 20.88
CA VAL A 157 -8.67 9.33 22.14
C VAL A 157 -9.85 9.92 22.92
N HIS A 158 -10.03 11.23 22.87
CA HIS A 158 -11.15 11.95 23.45
C HIS A 158 -12.03 12.52 22.35
N GLY A 159 -12.99 11.71 21.90
CA GLY A 159 -13.95 12.14 20.88
C GLY A 159 -14.91 13.22 21.42
N ASN A 160 -15.25 14.17 20.58
CA ASN A 160 -16.26 15.20 20.81
C ASN A 160 -17.35 15.13 19.72
N TYR A 161 -18.20 16.15 19.59
CA TYR A 161 -19.24 16.19 18.56
C TYR A 161 -18.69 16.21 17.14
N ASP A 162 -17.46 16.72 16.90
CA ASP A 162 -16.83 16.85 15.59
C ASP A 162 -16.29 15.51 15.08
N THR A 163 -16.06 14.54 15.98
CA THR A 163 -15.48 13.25 15.66
C THR A 163 -16.52 12.18 15.32
N ARG A 164 -17.72 12.60 14.91
CA ARG A 164 -18.85 11.71 14.60
C ARG A 164 -19.50 12.07 13.27
N GLN A 165 -19.76 11.04 12.45
CA GLN A 165 -20.56 11.13 11.23
C GLN A 165 -19.97 12.06 10.16
N LYS A 166 -18.94 11.59 9.46
CA LYS A 166 -18.31 12.32 8.34
C LYS A 166 -18.51 11.57 7.03
N LEU A 167 -19.00 12.28 6.00
CA LEU A 167 -18.98 11.80 4.62
C LEU A 167 -17.73 12.34 3.93
N MET A 168 -17.02 11.45 3.25
CA MET A 168 -15.81 11.78 2.48
C MET A 168 -15.94 11.27 1.05
N MET A 169 -15.41 12.04 0.10
CA MET A 169 -15.24 11.62 -1.29
C MET A 169 -13.90 12.12 -1.80
N ASP A 170 -13.14 11.24 -2.46
CA ASP A 170 -11.80 11.57 -2.94
C ASP A 170 -11.48 10.88 -4.27
N ALA A 171 -10.82 11.60 -5.16
CA ALA A 171 -10.31 11.11 -6.43
C ALA A 171 -8.78 11.23 -6.55
N SER A 172 -8.08 11.66 -5.50
CA SER A 172 -6.64 11.94 -5.49
C SER A 172 -5.76 10.70 -5.69
N THR A 173 -6.32 9.50 -5.48
CA THR A 173 -5.65 8.21 -5.75
C THR A 173 -5.66 7.79 -7.21
N SER A 174 -6.26 8.60 -8.09
CA SER A 174 -6.08 8.46 -9.55
C SER A 174 -4.61 8.55 -9.92
N ARG A 175 -4.16 7.78 -10.92
CA ARG A 175 -2.74 7.62 -11.23
C ARG A 175 -2.45 7.72 -12.70
N LEU A 176 -1.23 8.21 -12.99
CA LEU A 176 -0.61 8.18 -14.30
C LEU A 176 0.78 7.55 -14.16
N PHE A 177 1.15 6.67 -15.10
CA PHE A 177 2.48 6.09 -15.13
C PHE A 177 2.99 5.92 -16.54
N MET A 178 4.31 5.94 -16.66
CA MET A 178 5.03 5.64 -17.90
C MET A 178 6.17 4.67 -17.63
N LYS A 179 6.47 3.85 -18.61
CA LYS A 179 7.56 2.89 -18.56
C LYS A 179 8.23 2.78 -19.93
N ALA A 180 9.52 3.04 -19.95
CA ALA A 180 10.35 2.81 -21.14
C ALA A 180 11.28 1.63 -20.88
N ILE A 181 11.40 0.74 -21.85
CA ILE A 181 12.30 -0.42 -21.81
C ILE A 181 13.18 -0.36 -23.05
N THR A 182 14.48 -0.46 -22.85
CA THR A 182 15.43 -0.54 -23.96
C THR A 182 16.43 -1.66 -23.73
N ASN A 183 16.73 -2.42 -24.78
CA ASN A 183 17.71 -3.49 -24.76
C ASN A 183 19.03 -2.98 -25.34
N THR A 184 20.03 -2.81 -24.48
CA THR A 184 21.36 -2.30 -24.83
C THR A 184 22.42 -3.41 -24.81
N ARG A 185 23.50 -3.25 -25.57
CA ARG A 185 24.60 -4.24 -25.56
C ARG A 185 25.42 -4.20 -24.27
N ALA A 186 25.61 -3.03 -23.69
CA ALA A 186 26.49 -2.83 -22.51
C ALA A 186 25.77 -3.13 -21.18
N LEU A 187 24.51 -2.69 -21.03
CA LEU A 187 23.76 -2.76 -19.76
C LEU A 187 22.63 -3.78 -19.80
N GLY A 188 22.51 -4.53 -20.90
CA GLY A 188 21.37 -5.43 -21.08
C GLY A 188 20.04 -4.66 -21.17
N ARG A 189 19.01 -5.17 -20.51
CA ARG A 189 17.70 -4.52 -20.41
C ARG A 189 17.75 -3.36 -19.42
N VAL A 190 17.48 -2.16 -19.90
CA VAL A 190 17.35 -0.94 -19.10
C VAL A 190 15.88 -0.56 -19.03
N VAL A 191 15.36 -0.34 -17.83
CA VAL A 191 13.98 0.07 -17.57
C VAL A 191 14.00 1.45 -16.93
N VAL A 192 13.23 2.38 -17.48
CA VAL A 192 12.90 3.68 -16.86
C VAL A 192 11.43 3.65 -16.50
N PHE A 193 11.11 3.94 -15.27
CA PHE A 193 9.73 3.95 -14.77
C PHE A 193 9.44 5.24 -14.02
N MET A 194 8.26 5.79 -14.24
CA MET A 194 7.74 6.93 -13.50
C MET A 194 6.26 6.70 -13.21
N ASP A 195 5.83 7.05 -12.00
CA ASP A 195 4.48 6.88 -11.49
C ASP A 195 4.12 8.03 -10.55
N ALA A 196 2.94 8.62 -10.74
CA ALA A 196 2.45 9.75 -9.97
C ALA A 196 0.95 9.58 -9.65
N ASP A 197 0.56 10.02 -8.45
CA ASP A 197 -0.82 10.25 -8.02
C ASP A 197 -1.07 11.75 -7.78
N PHE A 198 -2.26 12.12 -7.31
CA PHE A 198 -2.67 13.50 -7.05
C PHE A 198 -2.82 13.79 -5.55
N ARG A 199 -1.99 13.15 -4.71
CA ARG A 199 -1.99 13.29 -3.26
C ARG A 199 -0.85 14.16 -2.72
N GLY A 200 -0.31 15.05 -3.55
CA GLY A 200 0.69 16.03 -3.14
C GLY A 200 0.03 17.26 -2.49
N GLY A 201 0.77 17.91 -1.59
CA GLY A 201 0.29 19.08 -0.89
C GLY A 201 -0.75 18.79 0.20
N ALA A 202 -1.55 19.79 0.56
CA ALA A 202 -2.62 19.65 1.55
C ALA A 202 -3.75 18.76 1.02
N GLU A 203 -4.52 18.17 1.92
CA GLU A 203 -5.70 17.37 1.57
C GLU A 203 -6.68 18.19 0.71
N GLY A 204 -7.23 17.57 -0.32
CA GLY A 204 -8.12 18.24 -1.28
C GLY A 204 -7.45 19.15 -2.30
N SER A 205 -6.12 19.31 -2.27
CA SER A 205 -5.40 20.14 -3.25
C SER A 205 -5.26 19.49 -4.63
N TYR A 206 -5.35 18.17 -4.71
CA TYR A 206 -5.14 17.36 -5.92
C TYR A 206 -3.80 17.67 -6.64
N THR A 207 -2.78 18.07 -5.88
CA THR A 207 -1.45 18.33 -6.41
C THR A 207 -0.76 17.04 -6.83
N PRO A 208 -0.13 16.97 -8.01
CA PRO A 208 0.63 15.79 -8.41
C PRO A 208 1.73 15.42 -7.40
N ARG A 209 1.84 14.12 -7.06
CA ARG A 209 2.86 13.57 -6.18
C ARG A 209 3.62 12.47 -6.89
N LEU A 210 4.95 12.62 -6.96
CA LEU A 210 5.82 11.58 -7.48
C LEU A 210 5.87 10.40 -6.50
N ARG A 211 5.43 9.23 -6.94
CA ARG A 211 5.49 7.97 -6.19
C ARG A 211 6.81 7.25 -6.47
N SER A 212 6.99 6.82 -7.70
CA SER A 212 8.21 6.18 -8.15
C SER A 212 8.79 6.90 -9.36
N ALA A 213 10.11 7.01 -9.40
CA ALA A 213 10.89 7.47 -10.56
C ALA A 213 12.28 6.84 -10.47
N TYR A 214 12.52 5.84 -11.31
CA TYR A 214 13.78 5.10 -11.25
C TYR A 214 14.23 4.61 -12.62
N VAL A 215 15.53 4.33 -12.70
CA VAL A 215 16.14 3.52 -13.77
C VAL A 215 16.64 2.21 -13.17
N SER A 216 16.43 1.08 -13.87
CA SER A 216 16.97 -0.21 -13.45
C SER A 216 17.70 -0.92 -14.60
N PHE A 217 18.83 -1.56 -14.28
CA PHE A 217 19.67 -2.32 -15.19
C PHE A 217 20.62 -3.23 -14.39
N LEU A 218 20.94 -4.41 -14.91
CA LEU A 218 21.89 -5.36 -14.30
C LEU A 218 21.64 -5.64 -12.80
N GLY A 219 20.37 -5.65 -12.36
CA GLY A 219 20.00 -5.82 -10.95
C GLY A 219 20.02 -4.53 -10.12
N PHE A 220 20.61 -3.45 -10.60
CA PHE A 220 20.54 -2.14 -9.94
C PHE A 220 19.22 -1.43 -10.18
N THR A 221 18.76 -0.68 -9.18
CA THR A 221 17.68 0.30 -9.27
C THR A 221 18.17 1.60 -8.64
N LEU A 222 18.14 2.68 -9.41
CA LEU A 222 18.62 4.00 -9.01
C LEU A 222 17.47 5.00 -9.12
N GLY A 223 17.12 5.66 -8.04
CA GLY A 223 16.06 6.66 -8.02
C GLY A 223 15.12 6.51 -6.82
N ARG A 224 13.87 6.87 -7.00
CA ARG A 224 12.81 6.77 -5.96
C ARG A 224 11.90 5.59 -6.24
N ASP A 225 11.70 4.74 -5.25
CA ASP A 225 10.80 3.59 -5.33
C ASP A 225 10.35 3.18 -3.92
N VAL A 226 9.51 2.17 -3.81
CA VAL A 226 9.16 1.55 -2.52
C VAL A 226 10.42 1.00 -1.87
N THR A 227 10.56 1.24 -0.57
CA THR A 227 11.71 0.79 0.22
C THR A 227 12.02 -0.69 0.03
N THR A 228 13.30 -1.02 0.07
CA THR A 228 13.79 -2.41 0.00
C THR A 228 13.35 -3.24 1.20
N PHE A 229 13.03 -2.61 2.32
CA PHE A 229 12.50 -3.27 3.50
C PHE A 229 11.07 -3.81 3.28
N CYS A 230 10.27 -3.18 2.44
CA CYS A 230 8.88 -3.57 2.15
C CYS A 230 8.79 -4.84 1.30
N ASP A 231 7.87 -5.74 1.65
CA ASP A 231 7.41 -6.83 0.80
C ASP A 231 6.08 -6.47 0.15
N LEU A 232 6.13 -6.00 -1.09
CA LEU A 232 4.96 -5.50 -1.83
C LEU A 232 3.83 -6.51 -1.98
N SER A 233 4.14 -7.80 -1.92
CA SER A 233 3.15 -8.86 -2.12
C SER A 233 2.55 -9.40 -0.82
N ALA A 234 3.02 -8.90 0.34
CA ALA A 234 2.58 -9.38 1.66
C ALA A 234 1.34 -8.65 2.22
N ALA A 235 0.73 -7.75 1.46
CA ALA A 235 -0.52 -7.09 1.83
C ALA A 235 -1.65 -7.42 0.85
N PRO A 236 -2.90 -7.58 1.34
CA PRO A 236 -4.07 -7.75 0.50
C PRO A 236 -4.45 -6.43 -0.17
N THR A 237 -5.32 -6.51 -1.18
CA THR A 237 -5.93 -5.33 -1.79
C THR A 237 -6.99 -4.76 -0.86
N THR A 238 -6.93 -3.44 -0.58
CA THR A 238 -7.89 -2.68 0.21
C THR A 238 -8.42 -1.49 -0.61
N ILE A 239 -9.60 -0.95 -0.24
CA ILE A 239 -10.09 0.34 -0.74
C ILE A 239 -9.40 1.46 0.03
N ASP A 240 -9.23 1.27 1.35
CA ASP A 240 -8.41 2.14 2.14
C ASP A 240 -7.00 2.22 1.55
N PHE A 241 -6.58 3.45 1.24
CA PHE A 241 -5.29 3.66 0.59
C PHE A 241 -4.12 3.41 1.55
N GLN A 242 -4.32 3.69 2.83
CA GLN A 242 -3.35 3.36 3.85
C GLN A 242 -3.16 1.83 3.95
N GLY A 243 -4.26 1.07 4.02
CA GLY A 243 -4.24 -0.37 4.23
C GLY A 243 -3.85 -0.76 5.66
N PRO A 244 -3.44 -2.00 5.88
CA PRO A 244 -3.16 -2.51 7.22
C PRO A 244 -2.09 -1.69 7.95
N ASN A 245 -2.38 -1.25 9.18
CA ASN A 245 -1.56 -0.30 9.93
C ASN A 245 -0.13 -0.79 10.26
N ALA A 246 0.10 -2.09 10.38
CA ALA A 246 1.44 -2.67 10.59
C ALA A 246 2.22 -2.97 9.31
N TYR A 247 1.67 -2.63 8.14
CA TYR A 247 2.36 -2.89 6.89
C TYR A 247 3.58 -1.98 6.70
N ASN A 248 4.64 -2.51 6.08
CA ASN A 248 5.93 -1.82 5.98
C ASN A 248 6.10 -1.08 4.65
N PHE A 249 5.12 -0.27 4.27
CA PHE A 249 5.09 0.44 3.00
C PHE A 249 5.57 1.88 3.14
N ASN A 250 6.67 2.21 2.47
CA ASN A 250 7.23 3.55 2.39
C ASN A 250 7.96 3.75 1.06
N PHE A 251 8.17 5.01 0.65
CA PHE A 251 8.98 5.38 -0.50
C PHE A 251 10.30 5.98 -0.07
N ALA A 252 11.39 5.56 -0.72
CA ALA A 252 12.71 6.11 -0.49
C ALA A 252 13.44 6.42 -1.81
N THR A 253 14.28 7.44 -1.80
CA THR A 253 15.29 7.64 -2.84
C THR A 253 16.49 6.74 -2.51
N MET A 254 16.91 5.91 -3.47
CA MET A 254 17.81 4.81 -3.16
C MET A 254 18.74 4.42 -4.30
N ILE A 255 19.77 3.71 -3.92
CA ILE A 255 20.56 2.81 -4.76
C ILE A 255 20.29 1.41 -4.22
N ARG A 256 19.64 0.56 -5.00
CA ARG A 256 19.28 -0.82 -4.64
C ARG A 256 19.92 -1.79 -5.62
N TYR A 257 20.40 -2.92 -5.12
CA TYR A 257 20.82 -4.07 -5.91
C TYR A 257 19.99 -5.29 -5.53
N GLU A 258 19.43 -5.96 -6.51
CA GLU A 258 18.63 -7.18 -6.35
C GLU A 258 19.18 -8.26 -7.28
N TYR A 259 19.29 -9.47 -6.78
CA TYR A 259 19.72 -10.62 -7.54
C TYR A 259 18.83 -11.83 -7.24
N ALA A 260 18.40 -12.51 -8.30
CA ALA A 260 17.61 -13.72 -8.22
C ALA A 260 18.42 -14.90 -8.79
N PHE A 261 18.37 -16.03 -8.15
CA PHE A 261 19.07 -17.26 -8.53
C PHE A 261 18.19 -18.49 -8.27
N ALA A 262 18.72 -19.69 -8.57
CA ALA A 262 17.96 -20.93 -8.50
C ALA A 262 16.60 -20.82 -9.24
N ASP A 263 16.62 -20.46 -10.50
CA ASP A 263 15.43 -20.22 -11.33
C ASP A 263 14.43 -19.24 -10.71
N ASN A 264 14.93 -18.20 -10.07
CA ASN A 264 14.18 -17.19 -9.30
C ASN A 264 13.41 -17.75 -8.08
N HIS A 265 13.76 -18.92 -7.57
CA HIS A 265 13.25 -19.38 -6.29
C HIS A 265 13.84 -18.62 -5.12
N LEU A 266 15.07 -18.17 -5.25
CA LEU A 266 15.79 -17.42 -4.24
C LEU A 266 16.08 -16.00 -4.78
N LYS A 267 15.83 -15.01 -3.94
CA LYS A 267 16.12 -13.61 -4.26
C LYS A 267 16.67 -12.92 -3.03
N PHE A 268 17.68 -12.07 -3.21
CA PHE A 268 18.13 -11.14 -2.21
C PHE A 268 18.16 -9.72 -2.76
N GLY A 269 18.08 -8.75 -1.86
CA GLY A 269 18.25 -7.34 -2.19
C GLY A 269 18.90 -6.60 -1.06
N VAL A 270 19.70 -5.60 -1.42
CA VAL A 270 20.36 -4.65 -0.50
C VAL A 270 20.22 -3.26 -1.06
N ALA A 271 20.12 -2.26 -0.19
CA ALA A 271 20.06 -0.88 -0.65
C ALA A 271 20.74 0.08 0.33
N ALA A 272 21.07 1.27 -0.22
CA ALA A 272 21.33 2.49 0.53
C ALA A 272 20.18 3.46 0.23
N GLU A 273 19.42 3.82 1.26
CA GLU A 273 18.20 4.62 1.14
C GLU A 273 18.33 5.95 1.87
N MET A 274 17.78 7.01 1.31
CA MET A 274 17.73 8.32 1.98
C MET A 274 16.90 8.20 3.26
N PRO A 275 17.49 8.50 4.43
CA PRO A 275 16.80 8.34 5.70
C PRO A 275 15.68 9.37 5.87
N SER A 276 14.58 8.94 6.46
CA SER A 276 13.51 9.78 6.97
C SER A 276 13.45 9.58 8.48
N VAL A 277 13.66 10.62 9.26
CA VAL A 277 13.72 10.56 10.73
C VAL A 277 12.59 11.41 11.30
N SER A 278 11.78 10.80 12.16
CA SER A 278 10.67 11.44 12.86
C SER A 278 10.76 11.10 14.35
N GLY A 279 11.33 11.99 15.14
CA GLY A 279 11.52 11.84 16.58
C GLY A 279 10.97 13.01 17.35
N THR A 280 10.72 12.81 18.64
CA THR A 280 10.34 13.86 19.59
C THR A 280 11.60 14.51 20.14
N TYR A 281 11.64 15.83 20.11
CA TYR A 281 12.73 16.65 20.60
C TYR A 281 12.27 17.41 21.85
N ASN A 282 13.23 17.73 22.71
CA ASN A 282 13.07 18.68 23.80
C ASN A 282 14.04 19.86 23.61
N ASP A 283 14.09 20.77 24.58
CA ASP A 283 14.93 21.98 24.52
C ASP A 283 16.45 21.69 24.46
N ASN A 284 16.88 20.48 24.83
CA ASN A 284 18.29 20.06 24.81
C ASN A 284 18.74 19.40 23.50
N PHE A 285 17.82 19.03 22.63
CA PHE A 285 18.16 18.36 21.38
C PHE A 285 17.52 19.05 20.18
N ALA A 286 18.28 19.20 19.12
CA ALA A 286 17.84 19.76 17.86
C ALA A 286 18.01 18.75 16.72
N THR A 287 17.18 18.91 15.69
CA THR A 287 17.30 18.14 14.45
C THR A 287 18.61 18.43 13.73
N LEU A 288 19.18 17.43 13.10
CA LEU A 288 20.36 17.54 12.27
C LEU A 288 20.13 16.86 10.92
N LYS A 289 20.77 17.40 9.86
CA LYS A 289 20.73 16.71 8.56
C LYS A 289 21.42 15.36 8.68
N GLN A 290 20.75 14.33 8.22
CA GLN A 290 21.24 12.95 8.29
C GLN A 290 22.46 12.79 7.41
N ARG A 291 23.45 11.99 7.83
CA ARG A 291 24.78 11.87 7.21
C ARG A 291 25.05 10.47 6.64
N VAL A 292 24.31 9.48 7.09
CA VAL A 292 24.46 8.07 6.69
C VAL A 292 23.13 7.58 6.15
N PRO A 293 23.11 6.85 5.01
CA PRO A 293 21.90 6.21 4.51
C PRO A 293 21.36 5.17 5.49
N ASP A 294 20.07 4.87 5.39
CA ASP A 294 19.49 3.64 5.93
C ASP A 294 19.90 2.47 5.03
N PHE A 295 20.22 1.32 5.63
CA PHE A 295 20.67 0.11 4.94
C PHE A 295 19.68 -1.03 5.12
N PRO A 296 18.62 -1.10 4.32
CA PRO A 296 17.75 -2.27 4.29
C PRO A 296 18.34 -3.38 3.43
N ALA A 297 18.07 -4.62 3.86
CA ALA A 297 18.39 -5.83 3.11
C ALA A 297 17.29 -6.88 3.28
N TYR A 298 17.15 -7.78 2.32
CA TYR A 298 16.22 -8.90 2.43
C TYR A 298 16.73 -10.17 1.75
N PHE A 299 16.16 -11.29 2.21
CA PHE A 299 16.26 -12.59 1.57
C PHE A 299 14.86 -13.20 1.41
N GLN A 300 14.55 -13.73 0.23
CA GLN A 300 13.24 -14.27 -0.12
C GLN A 300 13.38 -15.67 -0.73
N TYR A 301 12.50 -16.57 -0.30
CA TYR A 301 12.29 -17.86 -0.94
C TYR A 301 10.88 -17.95 -1.51
N ALA A 302 10.78 -18.30 -2.80
CA ALA A 302 9.51 -18.40 -3.53
C ALA A 302 9.31 -19.82 -4.06
N TRP A 303 8.06 -20.28 -4.02
CA TRP A 303 7.67 -21.61 -4.51
C TRP A 303 6.30 -21.56 -5.21
N GLY A 304 5.88 -22.72 -5.72
CA GLY A 304 4.66 -22.84 -6.56
C GLY A 304 4.98 -22.77 -8.05
N ALA A 305 4.04 -23.20 -8.90
CA ALA A 305 4.24 -23.31 -10.34
C ALA A 305 4.64 -21.97 -11.00
N ASN A 306 4.07 -20.86 -10.51
CA ASN A 306 4.37 -19.50 -10.99
C ASN A 306 5.11 -18.67 -9.95
N ARG A 307 5.73 -19.28 -8.92
CA ARG A 307 6.34 -18.62 -7.76
C ARG A 307 5.36 -17.66 -7.07
N ASP A 308 4.10 -18.06 -7.00
CA ASP A 308 2.99 -17.28 -6.48
C ASP A 308 2.86 -17.35 -4.94
N SER A 309 3.74 -18.12 -4.31
CA SER A 309 3.92 -18.18 -2.86
C SER A 309 5.36 -17.83 -2.50
N HIS A 310 5.57 -17.09 -1.42
CA HIS A 310 6.89 -16.78 -0.91
C HIS A 310 6.88 -16.46 0.58
N ILE A 311 8.06 -16.58 1.18
CA ILE A 311 8.40 -16.02 2.49
C ILE A 311 9.63 -15.12 2.32
N ARG A 312 9.69 -14.08 3.13
CA ARG A 312 10.76 -13.08 3.08
C ARG A 312 11.16 -12.67 4.49
N ALA A 313 12.47 -12.62 4.73
CA ALA A 313 13.06 -12.00 5.89
C ALA A 313 13.78 -10.71 5.45
N SER A 314 13.48 -9.60 6.10
CA SER A 314 14.11 -8.30 5.83
C SER A 314 14.71 -7.73 7.11
N GLY A 315 15.77 -6.94 6.99
CA GLY A 315 16.39 -6.19 8.06
C GLY A 315 16.72 -4.77 7.61
N VAL A 316 16.76 -3.83 8.54
CA VAL A 316 17.22 -2.45 8.30
C VAL A 316 18.08 -1.99 9.47
N VAL A 317 19.14 -1.26 9.14
CA VAL A 317 20.00 -0.56 10.12
C VAL A 317 20.02 0.92 9.75
N ARG A 318 19.86 1.76 10.76
CA ARG A 318 19.74 3.23 10.64
C ARG A 318 20.66 3.93 11.60
N ASN A 319 21.12 5.11 11.22
CA ASN A 319 21.88 5.99 12.09
C ASN A 319 21.22 7.40 12.08
N MET A 320 20.63 7.80 13.22
CA MET A 320 19.89 9.04 13.35
C MET A 320 20.73 10.08 14.09
N TYR A 321 21.09 11.17 13.41
CA TYR A 321 21.93 12.24 13.94
C TYR A 321 21.10 13.33 14.59
N LEU A 322 21.59 13.80 15.76
CA LEU A 322 21.01 14.83 16.60
C LEU A 322 22.10 15.79 17.05
N HIS A 323 21.75 17.02 17.37
CA HIS A 323 22.62 17.99 18.02
C HIS A 323 22.18 18.20 19.47
N ASN A 324 23.10 18.01 20.41
CA ASN A 324 22.86 18.33 21.82
C ASN A 324 23.24 19.80 22.04
N LEU A 325 22.23 20.64 22.27
CA LEU A 325 22.36 22.09 22.42
C LEU A 325 23.11 22.46 23.71
N ARG A 326 23.04 21.65 24.75
CA ARG A 326 23.71 21.91 26.02
C ARG A 326 25.21 21.65 25.98
N THR A 327 25.61 20.56 25.33
CA THR A 327 27.02 20.18 25.25
C THR A 327 27.72 20.70 23.98
N GLY A 328 26.96 21.23 23.02
CA GLY A 328 27.46 21.63 21.69
C GLY A 328 27.92 20.48 20.80
N ASN A 329 27.68 19.22 21.18
CA ASN A 329 28.14 18.05 20.50
C ASN A 329 27.03 17.39 19.65
N ASN A 330 27.44 16.81 18.55
CA ASN A 330 26.56 15.95 17.77
C ASN A 330 26.55 14.54 18.38
N THR A 331 25.38 13.95 18.47
CA THR A 331 25.20 12.57 18.90
C THR A 331 24.45 11.76 17.82
N SER A 332 24.49 10.45 17.92
CA SER A 332 23.77 9.58 17.01
C SER A 332 23.06 8.46 17.78
N LEU A 333 21.90 8.09 17.29
CA LEU A 333 21.10 6.98 17.79
C LEU A 333 21.07 5.87 16.75
N LEU A 334 21.28 4.63 17.20
CA LEU A 334 21.13 3.45 16.35
C LEU A 334 19.65 3.05 16.29
N GLY A 335 19.10 3.02 15.07
CA GLY A 335 17.83 2.39 14.77
C GLY A 335 18.04 1.06 14.06
N TRP A 336 17.18 0.10 14.30
CA TRP A 336 17.21 -1.18 13.59
C TRP A 336 15.84 -1.84 13.60
N GLY A 337 15.58 -2.66 12.58
CA GLY A 337 14.34 -3.43 12.48
C GLY A 337 14.55 -4.72 11.74
N VAL A 338 13.72 -5.70 12.08
CA VAL A 338 13.60 -6.98 11.38
C VAL A 338 12.14 -7.21 11.00
N GLN A 339 11.93 -7.81 9.85
CA GLN A 339 10.62 -8.12 9.32
C GLN A 339 10.61 -9.56 8.81
N PHE A 340 9.50 -10.24 9.07
CA PHE A 340 9.17 -11.50 8.43
C PHE A 340 7.82 -11.36 7.72
N SER A 341 7.77 -11.69 6.43
CA SER A 341 6.60 -11.48 5.61
C SER A 341 6.40 -12.58 4.59
N GLY A 342 5.25 -12.62 3.97
CA GLY A 342 5.00 -13.53 2.88
C GLY A 342 3.55 -13.58 2.40
N THR A 343 3.42 -14.25 1.29
CA THR A 343 2.14 -14.59 0.68
C THR A 343 2.12 -16.08 0.37
N ILE A 344 1.05 -16.76 0.73
CA ILE A 344 0.89 -18.20 0.51
C ILE A 344 -0.40 -18.45 -0.27
N LYS A 345 -0.29 -19.01 -1.45
CA LYS A 345 -1.41 -19.52 -2.22
C LYS A 345 -1.72 -20.94 -1.74
N VAL A 346 -2.67 -21.08 -0.85
CA VAL A 346 -3.06 -22.38 -0.26
C VAL A 346 -3.79 -23.25 -1.28
N ALA A 347 -4.69 -22.62 -2.05
CA ALA A 347 -5.47 -23.26 -3.12
C ALA A 347 -5.76 -22.23 -4.21
N GLN A 348 -6.34 -22.67 -5.34
CA GLN A 348 -6.72 -21.74 -6.42
C GLN A 348 -7.56 -20.54 -5.93
N PRO A 349 -8.59 -20.71 -5.10
CA PRO A 349 -9.36 -19.57 -4.62
C PRO A 349 -8.74 -18.84 -3.43
N LEU A 350 -7.85 -19.48 -2.62
CA LEU A 350 -7.42 -18.99 -1.31
C LEU A 350 -5.96 -18.56 -1.28
N ARG A 351 -5.74 -17.30 -0.92
CA ARG A 351 -4.42 -16.70 -0.68
C ARG A 351 -4.37 -16.09 0.73
N LEU A 352 -3.28 -16.36 1.43
CA LEU A 352 -2.98 -15.79 2.75
C LEU A 352 -1.85 -14.76 2.62
N PHE A 353 -1.93 -13.72 3.44
CA PHE A 353 -0.93 -12.66 3.54
C PHE A 353 -0.50 -12.53 5.00
N MET A 354 0.78 -12.35 5.22
CA MET A 354 1.35 -12.15 6.55
C MET A 354 2.50 -11.15 6.51
N ASN A 355 2.61 -10.37 7.57
CA ASN A 355 3.75 -9.48 7.80
C ASN A 355 3.89 -9.25 9.30
N GLY A 356 5.10 -9.30 9.81
CA GLY A 356 5.44 -8.98 11.19
C GLY A 356 6.75 -8.22 11.25
N VAL A 357 6.80 -7.16 12.03
CA VAL A 357 7.95 -6.29 12.20
C VAL A 357 8.24 -6.07 13.68
N TYR A 358 9.52 -6.02 14.03
CA TYR A 358 10.01 -5.61 15.33
C TYR A 358 11.26 -4.75 15.15
N GLY A 359 11.40 -3.70 15.96
CA GLY A 359 12.58 -2.85 15.90
C GLY A 359 12.58 -1.72 16.89
N LYS A 360 13.60 -0.85 16.78
CA LYS A 360 13.75 0.39 17.53
C LYS A 360 14.06 1.52 16.58
N GLY A 361 13.33 2.64 16.68
CA GLY A 361 13.54 3.79 15.82
C GLY A 361 13.28 3.49 14.35
N VAL A 362 12.17 2.84 14.01
CA VAL A 362 11.81 2.42 12.66
C VAL A 362 10.41 2.88 12.24
N THR A 363 9.96 4.02 12.76
CA THR A 363 8.63 4.58 12.47
C THR A 363 8.36 4.77 10.98
N PRO A 364 9.31 5.22 10.11
CA PRO A 364 9.05 5.38 8.69
C PRO A 364 8.79 4.06 7.96
N TYR A 365 9.14 2.94 8.58
CA TYR A 365 8.96 1.60 8.03
C TYR A 365 7.73 0.88 8.58
N ILE A 366 6.91 1.54 9.40
CA ILE A 366 5.60 1.05 9.86
C ILE A 366 4.56 2.09 9.48
N GLN A 367 3.63 1.72 8.64
CA GLN A 367 2.75 2.64 7.94
C GLN A 367 1.97 3.57 8.89
N ASP A 368 1.42 3.02 9.98
CA ASP A 368 0.67 3.76 11.01
C ASP A 368 1.53 4.76 11.80
N LEU A 369 2.84 4.55 11.87
CA LEU A 369 3.75 5.37 12.66
C LEU A 369 4.56 6.37 11.84
N THR A 370 4.35 6.42 10.53
CA THR A 370 5.06 7.37 9.66
C THR A 370 4.74 8.80 10.07
N GLY A 371 5.75 9.57 10.43
CA GLY A 371 5.57 10.96 10.89
C GLY A 371 5.14 11.14 12.35
N SER A 372 4.98 10.05 13.12
CA SER A 372 4.47 10.07 14.50
C SER A 372 5.40 10.74 15.53
N GLY A 373 6.65 11.00 15.22
CA GLY A 373 7.62 11.51 16.20
C GLY A 373 8.21 10.45 17.14
N LEU A 374 7.97 9.15 16.87
CA LEU A 374 8.29 8.06 17.80
C LEU A 374 9.55 7.26 17.41
N ASP A 375 10.38 7.71 16.48
CA ASP A 375 11.69 7.09 16.25
C ASP A 375 12.54 7.09 17.52
N PHE A 376 12.48 8.21 18.28
CA PHE A 376 13.11 8.38 19.59
C PHE A 376 12.34 9.42 20.41
N THR A 377 12.50 9.35 21.72
CA THR A 377 11.91 10.30 22.66
C THR A 377 12.93 10.69 23.74
N PRO A 378 12.86 11.92 24.26
CA PRO A 378 13.64 12.31 25.43
C PRO A 378 13.06 11.67 26.69
N ASN A 379 13.88 11.56 27.73
CA ASN A 379 13.43 11.14 29.03
C ASN A 379 12.73 12.33 29.76
N PRO A 380 11.45 12.20 30.16
CA PRO A 380 10.75 13.24 30.88
C PRO A 380 11.40 13.63 32.21
N GLU A 381 12.09 12.69 32.91
CA GLU A 381 12.75 12.94 34.20
C GLU A 381 14.19 13.45 34.03
N ASN A 382 14.82 13.21 32.87
CA ASN A 382 16.18 13.64 32.59
C ASN A 382 16.29 14.13 31.13
N ALA A 383 16.14 15.44 30.97
CA ALA A 383 16.14 16.10 29.66
C ALA A 383 17.42 15.91 28.82
N ASP A 384 18.50 15.42 29.43
CA ASP A 384 19.77 15.12 28.73
C ASP A 384 19.83 13.73 28.12
N GLN A 385 18.83 12.91 28.38
CA GLN A 385 18.76 11.54 27.83
C GLN A 385 17.72 11.44 26.73
N ILE A 386 18.11 10.78 25.66
CA ILE A 386 17.26 10.48 24.51
C ILE A 386 17.52 9.05 24.06
N GLN A 387 16.49 8.31 23.69
CA GLN A 387 16.66 6.94 23.20
C GLN A 387 15.65 6.57 22.13
N THR A 388 16.02 5.58 21.32
CA THR A 388 15.15 4.98 20.30
C THR A 388 14.03 4.16 20.92
N MET A 389 12.80 4.32 20.40
CA MET A 389 11.63 3.64 20.93
C MET A 389 11.48 2.24 20.34
N PRO A 390 11.28 1.21 21.19
CA PRO A 390 10.95 -0.12 20.74
C PRO A 390 9.51 -0.17 20.21
N MET A 391 9.32 -0.85 19.07
CA MET A 391 8.01 -1.00 18.45
C MET A 391 7.89 -2.33 17.72
N TRP A 392 6.66 -2.80 17.58
CA TRP A 392 6.35 -3.97 16.80
C TRP A 392 4.96 -3.84 16.17
N GLY A 393 4.75 -4.59 15.12
CA GLY A 393 3.46 -4.72 14.49
C GLY A 393 3.36 -6.03 13.72
N TRP A 394 2.14 -6.47 13.49
CA TRP A 394 1.89 -7.60 12.61
C TRP A 394 0.52 -7.50 11.96
N GLN A 395 0.40 -8.14 10.79
CA GLN A 395 -0.85 -8.32 10.08
C GLN A 395 -1.00 -9.75 9.59
N ALA A 396 -2.24 -10.19 9.51
CA ALA A 396 -2.65 -11.41 8.83
C ALA A 396 -3.95 -11.16 8.07
N ALA A 397 -4.00 -11.62 6.83
CA ALA A 397 -5.18 -11.45 5.98
C ALA A 397 -5.37 -12.66 5.07
N ALA A 398 -6.61 -12.85 4.63
CA ALA A 398 -6.98 -13.85 3.65
C ALA A 398 -7.77 -13.22 2.51
N GLN A 399 -7.54 -13.72 1.29
CA GLN A 399 -8.32 -13.37 0.12
C GLN A 399 -8.86 -14.65 -0.51
N ILE A 400 -10.15 -14.63 -0.84
CA ILE A 400 -10.85 -15.75 -1.50
C ILE A 400 -11.38 -15.24 -2.84
N ASN A 401 -10.88 -15.81 -3.93
CA ASN A 401 -11.38 -15.54 -5.27
C ASN A 401 -12.59 -16.45 -5.54
N LEU A 402 -13.78 -15.91 -5.44
CA LEU A 402 -15.04 -16.64 -5.63
C LEU A 402 -15.31 -16.94 -7.11
N THR A 403 -14.94 -16.00 -7.97
CA THR A 403 -14.99 -16.12 -9.43
C THR A 403 -13.79 -15.37 -10.04
N PRO A 404 -13.50 -15.50 -11.34
CA PRO A 404 -12.47 -14.67 -12.00
C PRO A 404 -12.69 -13.15 -11.90
N ARG A 405 -13.92 -12.73 -11.54
CA ARG A 405 -14.30 -11.31 -11.44
C ARG A 405 -14.64 -10.84 -10.03
N LEU A 406 -14.80 -11.77 -9.09
CA LEU A 406 -15.26 -11.48 -7.74
C LEU A 406 -14.32 -12.08 -6.72
N PHE A 407 -13.77 -11.25 -5.84
CA PHE A 407 -13.06 -11.73 -4.67
C PHE A 407 -13.51 -10.98 -3.40
N ILE A 408 -13.31 -11.63 -2.28
CA ILE A 408 -13.48 -11.08 -0.95
C ILE A 408 -12.15 -11.18 -0.22
N SER A 409 -11.85 -10.20 0.63
CA SER A 409 -10.72 -10.30 1.54
C SER A 409 -11.05 -9.70 2.90
N GLY A 410 -10.30 -10.12 3.89
CA GLY A 410 -10.41 -9.60 5.24
C GLY A 410 -9.17 -9.91 6.05
N GLY A 411 -8.92 -9.10 7.07
CA GLY A 411 -7.74 -9.25 7.89
C GLY A 411 -7.75 -8.42 9.15
N TYR A 412 -6.73 -8.67 9.95
CA TYR A 412 -6.42 -7.98 11.19
C TYR A 412 -4.98 -7.50 11.17
N SER A 413 -4.77 -6.31 11.71
CA SER A 413 -3.44 -5.74 11.88
C SER A 413 -3.37 -4.95 13.19
N THR A 414 -2.19 -4.92 13.81
CA THR A 414 -1.95 -4.16 15.04
C THR A 414 -0.51 -3.67 15.11
N VAL A 415 -0.36 -2.48 15.63
CA VAL A 415 0.93 -1.83 15.90
C VAL A 415 1.01 -1.46 17.36
N ARG A 416 2.18 -1.62 17.97
CA ARG A 416 2.43 -1.22 19.35
C ARG A 416 3.79 -0.58 19.51
N VAL A 417 3.83 0.54 20.24
CA VAL A 417 5.05 1.16 20.74
C VAL A 417 5.19 0.77 22.21
N GLN A 418 6.39 0.31 22.60
CA GLN A 418 6.64 -0.15 23.95
C GLN A 418 7.24 0.98 24.79
N ARG A 419 6.73 1.17 26.00
CA ARG A 419 7.33 2.04 27.00
C ARG A 419 8.70 1.52 27.38
N SER A 420 9.67 2.40 27.51
CA SER A 420 11.03 2.05 27.86
C SER A 420 11.52 2.98 28.97
N HIS A 421 11.62 2.47 30.20
CA HIS A 421 12.31 3.08 31.34
C HIS A 421 11.99 4.56 31.59
N GLY A 422 10.72 4.97 31.60
CA GLY A 422 10.32 6.35 31.84
C GLY A 422 10.47 7.31 30.66
N PHE A 423 10.96 6.84 29.50
CA PHE A 423 11.10 7.67 28.29
C PHE A 423 9.80 7.93 27.55
N TYR A 424 8.67 7.56 28.11
CA TYR A 424 7.39 7.58 27.43
C TYR A 424 6.31 8.12 28.36
N SER A 425 5.67 9.21 28.03
CA SER A 425 4.58 9.77 28.82
C SER A 425 3.29 8.94 28.68
N ASP A 426 2.38 9.06 29.65
CA ASP A 426 1.16 8.25 29.72
C ASP A 426 0.13 8.61 28.64
N ASP A 427 0.23 9.79 28.07
CA ASP A 427 -0.64 10.35 27.01
C ASP A 427 -0.15 10.07 25.59
N GLN A 428 0.96 9.36 25.41
CA GLN A 428 1.49 9.03 24.10
C GLN A 428 0.90 7.73 23.56
N TYR A 429 0.80 7.66 22.23
CA TYR A 429 0.32 6.49 21.50
C TYR A 429 0.99 5.19 21.94
N LYS A 430 0.20 4.19 22.27
CA LYS A 430 0.65 2.88 22.73
C LYS A 430 0.32 1.77 21.75
N GLN A 431 -0.88 1.77 21.19
CA GLN A 431 -1.34 0.69 20.32
C GLN A 431 -2.45 1.15 19.39
N GLY A 432 -2.35 0.74 18.10
CA GLY A 432 -3.42 0.78 17.12
C GLY A 432 -3.85 -0.62 16.70
N GLN A 433 -5.15 -0.78 16.45
CA GLN A 433 -5.73 -1.99 15.87
C GLN A 433 -6.50 -1.63 14.61
N TYR A 434 -6.43 -2.49 13.61
CA TYR A 434 -7.06 -2.32 12.32
C TYR A 434 -7.71 -3.64 11.88
N ILE A 435 -8.99 -3.59 11.55
CA ILE A 435 -9.76 -4.73 11.03
C ILE A 435 -10.42 -4.27 9.75
N PHE A 436 -10.35 -5.08 8.71
CA PHE A 436 -11.02 -4.78 7.46
C PHE A 436 -11.73 -6.02 6.90
N GLY A 437 -12.77 -5.77 6.12
CA GLY A 437 -13.42 -6.77 5.29
C GLY A 437 -13.95 -6.12 4.03
N ASN A 438 -13.61 -6.67 2.86
CA ASN A 438 -13.99 -6.07 1.59
C ASN A 438 -14.46 -7.08 0.54
N ILE A 439 -15.11 -6.54 -0.49
CA ILE A 439 -15.55 -7.25 -1.68
C ILE A 439 -15.22 -6.41 -2.91
N PHE A 440 -14.59 -7.03 -3.90
CA PHE A 440 -14.23 -6.42 -5.17
C PHE A 440 -14.90 -7.14 -6.32
N TYR A 441 -15.53 -6.41 -7.21
CA TYR A 441 -16.15 -6.92 -8.41
C TYR A 441 -15.65 -6.22 -9.66
N SER A 442 -15.10 -6.97 -10.61
CA SER A 442 -14.66 -6.46 -11.91
C SER A 442 -15.83 -6.46 -12.89
N ILE A 443 -16.42 -5.30 -13.14
CA ILE A 443 -17.49 -5.12 -14.15
C ILE A 443 -16.92 -5.44 -15.53
N THR A 444 -15.73 -4.91 -15.81
CA THR A 444 -14.92 -5.22 -17.00
C THR A 444 -13.47 -5.44 -16.55
N PRO A 445 -12.56 -5.93 -17.41
CA PRO A 445 -11.13 -6.02 -17.09
C PRO A 445 -10.49 -4.67 -16.71
N ARG A 446 -11.15 -3.54 -17.01
CA ARG A 446 -10.66 -2.17 -16.76
C ARG A 446 -11.53 -1.37 -15.78
N CYS A 447 -12.64 -1.92 -15.31
CA CYS A 447 -13.55 -1.24 -14.39
C CYS A 447 -13.85 -2.16 -13.21
N LYS A 448 -13.49 -1.72 -12.01
CA LYS A 448 -13.73 -2.42 -10.74
C LYS A 448 -14.60 -1.55 -9.84
N VAL A 449 -15.50 -2.18 -9.11
CA VAL A 449 -16.25 -1.59 -8.00
C VAL A 449 -15.98 -2.40 -6.75
N ALA A 450 -15.99 -1.76 -5.61
CA ALA A 450 -15.69 -2.42 -4.35
C ALA A 450 -16.46 -1.79 -3.19
N ALA A 451 -16.64 -2.55 -2.13
CA ALA A 451 -17.13 -2.07 -0.83
C ALA A 451 -16.23 -2.63 0.27
N GLU A 452 -15.96 -1.81 1.28
CA GLU A 452 -15.09 -2.15 2.41
C GLU A 452 -15.71 -1.65 3.71
N TYR A 453 -15.58 -2.44 4.75
CA TYR A 453 -15.85 -2.05 6.12
C TYR A 453 -14.54 -2.05 6.91
N LEU A 454 -14.30 -0.96 7.63
CA LEU A 454 -13.12 -0.75 8.46
C LEU A 454 -13.54 -0.58 9.91
N TYR A 455 -12.75 -1.14 10.80
CA TYR A 455 -12.81 -0.87 12.22
C TYR A 455 -11.39 -0.66 12.76
N GLY A 456 -11.18 0.40 13.49
CA GLY A 456 -9.92 0.69 14.14
C GLY A 456 -10.09 1.14 15.57
N SER A 457 -9.03 1.03 16.35
CA SER A 457 -8.96 1.60 17.69
C SER A 457 -7.55 2.07 17.99
N ARG A 458 -7.46 3.15 18.78
CA ARG A 458 -6.22 3.67 19.35
C ARG A 458 -6.28 3.54 20.87
N LYS A 459 -5.12 3.28 21.47
CA LYS A 459 -4.87 3.34 22.91
C LYS A 459 -3.59 4.13 23.15
N ASP A 460 -3.62 5.03 24.12
CA ASP A 460 -2.49 5.75 24.69
C ASP A 460 -2.10 5.14 26.03
#